data_a17d1f00ee52deecdd7f016a7d335120
#
_entry.id   a17d1f00ee52deecdd7f016a7d335120
#
_cell.length_a   1.000
_cell.length_b   1.000
_cell.length_c   1.000
_cell.angle_alpha   90.00
_cell.angle_beta   90.00
_cell.angle_gamma   90.00
#
_symmetry.space_group_name_H-M   'P 1'
#
loop_
_entity.id
_entity.type
_entity.pdbx_description
1 polymer ?
#
loop_
_entity_poly.entity_id
_entity_poly.type
_entity_poly.pdbx_seq_one_letter_code
_entity_poly.pdbx_strand_id
1 'polypeptide(L)'
;MKKYSIWLLPAVMLAFLCRFGSVASAGARISLLYGASALMALLILAGYVCFARRRDGFFVLLFSAVSVVNTGYYMLSISQTLSQALWANRLAYLGSAFLSPIMLLIVLEAANIRTRKRLPWILFAAGTLIFLLAASPGVLTLYYKEATLVTVNGFSALQKIYGPLHILYGVYLLAYFIAMTTVIVYAALRKKTESVGHVVILSVAVLVNMTVWLIEQAVDLSFEFLAFSYIISELFLLGLHLMMAEQQRLKEQLQQTAPPQEPASPCVTDEPETPMSSDKYARYLSGVERLTPTENTIYEAYIKRLTTKEIMAVMNITENTLKFHNKNIYHKLGVSSRKELQEIYRQLNSDEVSPDA
;
A
#
# COMPACT_ATOMS: atom_id res chain seq x y z
N MET A 1 1.55 -19.50 -15.03
CA MET A 1 0.18 -19.97 -14.74
C MET A 1 -0.23 -19.97 -13.26
N LYS A 2 0.67 -19.87 -12.27
CA LYS A 2 0.30 -19.84 -10.83
C LYS A 2 -0.14 -18.47 -10.26
N LYS A 3 -0.03 -17.38 -11.03
CA LYS A 3 -0.34 -15.99 -10.54
C LYS A 3 -1.85 -15.65 -10.54
N TYR A 4 -2.69 -16.36 -11.28
CA TYR A 4 -4.13 -16.05 -11.41
C TYR A 4 -5.05 -16.94 -10.58
N SER A 5 -4.50 -17.97 -9.92
CA SER A 5 -5.29 -18.95 -9.14
C SER A 5 -5.93 -18.35 -7.88
N ILE A 6 -5.33 -17.28 -7.30
CA ILE A 6 -5.85 -16.64 -6.08
C ILE A 6 -7.15 -15.87 -6.38
N TRP A 7 -7.29 -15.28 -7.58
CA TRP A 7 -8.49 -14.53 -7.98
C TRP A 7 -9.65 -15.42 -8.43
N LEU A 8 -9.38 -16.68 -8.76
CA LEU A 8 -10.42 -17.68 -9.10
C LEU A 8 -11.21 -18.11 -7.86
N LEU A 9 -10.61 -18.12 -6.67
CA LEU A 9 -11.27 -18.57 -5.45
C LEU A 9 -12.50 -17.72 -5.06
N PRO A 10 -12.42 -16.38 -5.03
CA PRO A 10 -13.58 -15.51 -4.78
C PRO A 10 -14.67 -15.66 -5.84
N ALA A 11 -14.30 -15.80 -7.12
CA ALA A 11 -15.25 -15.96 -8.21
C ALA A 11 -15.99 -17.30 -8.13
N VAL A 12 -15.29 -18.40 -7.82
CA VAL A 12 -15.87 -19.73 -7.61
C VAL A 12 -16.80 -19.73 -6.39
N MET A 13 -16.40 -19.09 -5.28
CA MET A 13 -17.25 -18.96 -4.09
C MET A 13 -18.51 -18.14 -4.37
N LEU A 14 -18.38 -17.03 -5.10
CA LEU A 14 -19.53 -16.20 -5.49
C LEU A 14 -20.51 -16.99 -6.37
N ALA A 15 -20.01 -17.73 -7.34
CA ALA A 15 -20.82 -18.62 -8.19
C ALA A 15 -21.51 -19.74 -7.40
N PHE A 16 -20.80 -20.33 -6.43
CA PHE A 16 -21.35 -21.33 -5.52
C PHE A 16 -22.48 -20.75 -4.65
N LEU A 17 -22.28 -19.56 -4.09
CA LEU A 17 -23.28 -18.83 -3.29
C LEU A 17 -24.51 -18.47 -4.11
N CYS A 18 -24.35 -18.01 -5.35
CA CYS A 18 -25.47 -17.73 -6.26
C CYS A 18 -26.30 -18.98 -6.57
N ARG A 19 -25.66 -20.13 -6.71
CA ARG A 19 -26.34 -21.39 -7.05
C ARG A 19 -27.09 -22.00 -5.85
N PHE A 20 -26.55 -21.91 -4.62
CA PHE A 20 -27.20 -22.39 -3.41
C PHE A 20 -28.25 -21.40 -2.86
N GLY A 21 -28.10 -20.11 -3.13
CA GLY A 21 -29.02 -19.07 -2.66
C GLY A 21 -30.43 -19.14 -3.25
N SER A 22 -30.64 -19.88 -4.32
CA SER A 22 -31.96 -20.01 -4.97
C SER A 22 -32.98 -20.88 -4.20
N VAL A 23 -32.53 -21.76 -3.31
CA VAL A 23 -33.36 -22.77 -2.63
C VAL A 23 -33.62 -22.43 -1.15
N ALA A 24 -32.84 -21.53 -0.55
CA ALA A 24 -32.91 -21.21 0.88
C ALA A 24 -33.90 -20.06 1.21
N SER A 25 -34.47 -20.05 2.42
CA SER A 25 -35.22 -18.91 2.97
C SER A 25 -34.36 -17.65 2.99
N ALA A 26 -34.96 -16.44 3.00
CA ALA A 26 -34.21 -15.18 2.99
C ALA A 26 -33.20 -15.08 4.14
N GLY A 27 -33.53 -15.54 5.32
CA GLY A 27 -32.65 -15.52 6.47
C GLY A 27 -31.52 -16.56 6.38
N ALA A 28 -31.78 -17.75 5.89
CA ALA A 28 -30.74 -18.74 5.63
C ALA A 28 -29.72 -18.23 4.62
N ARG A 29 -30.14 -17.41 3.64
CA ARG A 29 -29.23 -16.76 2.68
C ARG A 29 -28.30 -15.75 3.36
N ILE A 30 -28.81 -14.95 4.30
CA ILE A 30 -27.98 -13.97 5.03
C ILE A 30 -26.94 -14.67 5.91
N SER A 31 -27.33 -15.70 6.67
CA SER A 31 -26.38 -16.50 7.47
C SER A 31 -25.34 -17.21 6.59
N LEU A 32 -25.76 -17.71 5.41
CA LEU A 32 -24.85 -18.30 4.43
C LEU A 32 -23.84 -17.27 3.88
N LEU A 33 -24.29 -16.04 3.62
CA LEU A 33 -23.41 -14.95 3.18
C LEU A 33 -22.37 -14.61 4.25
N TYR A 34 -22.76 -14.48 5.51
CA TYR A 34 -21.79 -14.26 6.60
C TYR A 34 -20.82 -15.44 6.77
N GLY A 35 -21.31 -16.68 6.67
CA GLY A 35 -20.45 -17.86 6.74
C GLY A 35 -19.44 -17.93 5.59
N ALA A 36 -19.89 -17.61 4.38
CA ALA A 36 -19.01 -17.53 3.22
C ALA A 36 -17.97 -16.41 3.35
N SER A 37 -18.38 -15.25 3.89
CA SER A 37 -17.47 -14.13 4.16
C SER A 37 -16.41 -14.51 5.18
N ALA A 38 -16.80 -15.17 6.29
CA ALA A 38 -15.89 -15.66 7.31
C ALA A 38 -14.88 -16.66 6.73
N LEU A 39 -15.37 -17.62 5.92
CA LEU A 39 -14.51 -18.60 5.26
C LEU A 39 -13.55 -17.91 4.27
N MET A 40 -14.01 -16.93 3.48
CA MET A 40 -13.18 -16.20 2.54
C MET A 40 -12.06 -15.44 3.26
N ALA A 41 -12.37 -14.72 4.34
CA ALA A 41 -11.38 -14.02 5.15
C ALA A 41 -10.33 -14.97 5.72
N LEU A 42 -10.75 -16.14 6.24
CA LEU A 42 -9.84 -17.18 6.72
C LEU A 42 -8.95 -17.74 5.60
N LEU A 43 -9.49 -17.95 4.41
CA LEU A 43 -8.72 -18.43 3.26
C LEU A 43 -7.71 -17.39 2.77
N ILE A 44 -8.06 -16.10 2.78
CA ILE A 44 -7.12 -15.01 2.45
C ILE A 44 -5.99 -14.97 3.49
N LEU A 45 -6.31 -15.01 4.78
CA LEU A 45 -5.32 -15.07 5.85
C LEU A 45 -4.40 -16.29 5.70
N ALA A 46 -4.95 -17.48 5.53
CA ALA A 46 -4.17 -18.71 5.35
C ALA A 46 -3.31 -18.65 4.09
N GLY A 47 -3.87 -18.18 2.98
CA GLY A 47 -3.15 -17.98 1.73
C GLY A 47 -1.98 -17.00 1.90
N TYR A 48 -2.21 -15.88 2.58
CA TYR A 48 -1.17 -14.91 2.85
C TYR A 48 -0.05 -15.51 3.74
N VAL A 49 -0.44 -16.17 4.83
CA VAL A 49 0.54 -16.80 5.74
C VAL A 49 1.31 -17.93 5.07
N CYS A 50 0.69 -18.74 4.20
CA CYS A 50 1.36 -19.88 3.58
C CYS A 50 2.19 -19.48 2.36
N PHE A 51 1.73 -18.54 1.53
CA PHE A 51 2.31 -18.29 0.20
C PHE A 51 3.04 -16.95 0.07
N ALA A 52 2.87 -15.98 0.99
CA ALA A 52 3.62 -14.75 0.93
C ALA A 52 5.11 -15.00 1.26
N ARG A 53 5.99 -14.65 0.32
CA ARG A 53 7.45 -14.77 0.50
C ARG A 53 8.00 -13.85 1.58
N ARG A 54 7.48 -12.64 1.67
CA ARG A 54 7.77 -11.67 2.73
C ARG A 54 6.45 -11.38 3.43
N ARG A 55 6.36 -11.71 4.71
CA ARG A 55 5.17 -11.47 5.52
C ARG A 55 5.35 -10.17 6.27
N ASP A 56 4.43 -9.26 6.05
CA ASP A 56 4.33 -8.05 6.84
C ASP A 56 3.41 -8.29 8.04
N GLY A 57 3.86 -7.92 9.24
CA GLY A 57 3.13 -8.16 10.48
C GLY A 57 1.80 -7.40 10.53
N PHE A 58 1.71 -6.19 9.98
CA PHE A 58 0.48 -5.41 9.96
C PHE A 58 -0.56 -6.03 9.02
N PHE A 59 -0.15 -6.61 7.90
CA PHE A 59 -1.07 -7.33 7.02
C PHE A 59 -1.58 -8.64 7.64
N VAL A 60 -0.73 -9.37 8.37
CA VAL A 60 -1.19 -10.55 9.14
C VAL A 60 -2.23 -10.13 10.19
N LEU A 61 -1.98 -9.06 10.93
CA LEU A 61 -2.92 -8.53 11.92
C LEU A 61 -4.22 -8.06 11.27
N LEU A 62 -4.14 -7.38 10.12
CA LEU A 62 -5.31 -6.93 9.35
C LEU A 62 -6.20 -8.12 8.96
N PHE A 63 -5.63 -9.11 8.29
CA PHE A 63 -6.38 -10.29 7.81
C PHE A 63 -6.93 -11.12 8.98
N SER A 64 -6.19 -11.19 10.10
CA SER A 64 -6.69 -11.81 11.32
C SER A 64 -7.89 -11.03 11.90
N ALA A 65 -7.81 -9.70 11.96
CA ALA A 65 -8.91 -8.86 12.46
C ALA A 65 -10.16 -8.99 11.59
N VAL A 66 -10.03 -8.97 10.25
CA VAL A 66 -11.15 -9.17 9.31
C VAL A 66 -11.76 -10.55 9.48
N SER A 67 -10.94 -11.60 9.64
CA SER A 67 -11.42 -12.97 9.88
C SER A 67 -12.21 -13.06 11.19
N VAL A 68 -11.73 -12.41 12.26
CA VAL A 68 -12.40 -12.37 13.56
C VAL A 68 -13.75 -11.64 13.48
N VAL A 69 -13.81 -10.48 12.80
CA VAL A 69 -15.06 -9.73 12.58
C VAL A 69 -16.09 -10.59 11.87
N ASN A 70 -15.73 -11.15 10.71
CA ASN A 70 -16.66 -11.92 9.89
C ASN A 70 -17.12 -13.21 10.60
N THR A 71 -16.23 -13.86 11.36
CA THR A 71 -16.60 -15.00 12.23
C THR A 71 -17.61 -14.57 13.31
N GLY A 72 -17.40 -13.40 13.93
CA GLY A 72 -18.33 -12.83 14.90
C GLY A 72 -19.73 -12.61 14.31
N TYR A 73 -19.83 -12.00 13.14
CA TYR A 73 -21.14 -11.79 12.46
C TYR A 73 -21.78 -13.10 12.03
N TYR A 74 -21.01 -14.07 11.55
CA TYR A 74 -21.53 -15.40 11.25
C TYR A 74 -22.11 -16.08 12.50
N MET A 75 -21.35 -16.11 13.62
CA MET A 75 -21.82 -16.67 14.88
C MET A 75 -23.06 -15.96 15.42
N LEU A 76 -23.13 -14.62 15.25
CA LEU A 76 -24.31 -13.85 15.62
C LEU A 76 -25.54 -14.30 14.82
N SER A 77 -25.40 -14.45 13.49
CA SER A 77 -26.49 -14.80 12.59
C SER A 77 -27.12 -16.17 12.86
N ILE A 78 -26.38 -17.09 13.50
CA ILE A 78 -26.83 -18.44 13.86
C ILE A 78 -27.08 -18.63 15.37
N SER A 79 -26.95 -17.57 16.19
CA SER A 79 -27.13 -17.64 17.66
C SER A 79 -28.55 -18.00 18.00
N GLN A 80 -28.71 -18.89 18.97
CA GLN A 80 -30.03 -19.36 19.49
C GLN A 80 -30.39 -18.73 20.83
N THR A 81 -29.40 -18.19 21.54
CA THR A 81 -29.59 -17.56 22.84
C THR A 81 -28.97 -16.19 22.90
N LEU A 82 -29.50 -15.30 23.74
CA LEU A 82 -28.94 -13.97 23.94
C LEU A 82 -27.47 -14.01 24.38
N SER A 83 -27.12 -14.97 25.23
CA SER A 83 -25.71 -15.13 25.66
C SER A 83 -24.78 -15.44 24.48
N GLN A 84 -25.17 -16.37 23.61
CA GLN A 84 -24.40 -16.66 22.36
C GLN A 84 -24.26 -15.42 21.47
N ALA A 85 -25.37 -14.69 21.28
CA ALA A 85 -25.39 -13.49 20.47
C ALA A 85 -24.48 -12.38 21.06
N LEU A 86 -24.48 -12.18 22.35
CA LEU A 86 -23.59 -11.23 23.02
C LEU A 86 -22.11 -11.62 22.89
N TRP A 87 -21.76 -12.90 23.00
CA TRP A 87 -20.40 -13.37 22.77
C TRP A 87 -19.97 -13.22 21.34
N ALA A 88 -20.84 -13.54 20.40
CA ALA A 88 -20.59 -13.32 18.95
C ALA A 88 -20.38 -11.83 18.62
N ASN A 89 -21.20 -10.97 19.21
CA ASN A 89 -21.07 -9.51 19.08
C ASN A 89 -19.75 -8.98 19.68
N ARG A 90 -19.31 -9.51 20.85
CA ARG A 90 -17.99 -9.19 21.42
C ARG A 90 -16.86 -9.61 20.49
N LEU A 91 -16.97 -10.77 19.87
CA LEU A 91 -15.98 -11.25 18.89
C LEU A 91 -15.91 -10.32 17.67
N ALA A 92 -17.05 -9.88 17.14
CA ALA A 92 -17.09 -8.92 16.03
C ALA A 92 -16.43 -7.59 16.44
N TYR A 93 -16.72 -7.05 17.63
CA TYR A 93 -16.08 -5.83 18.12
C TYR A 93 -14.59 -6.00 18.40
N LEU A 94 -14.13 -7.20 18.80
CA LEU A 94 -12.71 -7.48 18.97
C LEU A 94 -11.96 -7.23 17.64
N GLY A 95 -12.46 -7.76 16.54
CA GLY A 95 -11.83 -7.52 15.24
C GLY A 95 -11.97 -6.06 14.79
N SER A 96 -13.17 -5.49 14.82
CA SER A 96 -13.43 -4.16 14.26
C SER A 96 -12.76 -3.02 15.03
N ALA A 97 -12.59 -3.13 16.36
CA ALA A 97 -11.89 -2.12 17.15
C ALA A 97 -10.39 -2.05 16.83
N PHE A 98 -9.76 -3.16 16.45
CA PHE A 98 -8.35 -3.16 16.06
C PHE A 98 -8.11 -2.94 14.56
N LEU A 99 -9.12 -3.11 13.72
CA LEU A 99 -9.01 -2.93 12.28
C LEU A 99 -8.58 -1.50 11.91
N SER A 100 -9.22 -0.47 12.50
CA SER A 100 -8.95 0.92 12.19
C SER A 100 -7.51 1.36 12.52
N PRO A 101 -6.93 1.07 13.70
CA PRO A 101 -5.52 1.35 13.98
C PRO A 101 -4.55 0.59 13.06
N ILE A 102 -4.84 -0.68 12.74
CA ILE A 102 -4.01 -1.46 11.82
C ILE A 102 -4.03 -0.84 10.42
N MET A 103 -5.20 -0.49 9.90
CA MET A 103 -5.33 0.20 8.60
C MET A 103 -4.56 1.53 8.58
N LEU A 104 -4.64 2.34 9.64
CA LEU A 104 -3.88 3.58 9.72
C LEU A 104 -2.37 3.33 9.67
N LEU A 105 -1.86 2.30 10.35
CA LEU A 105 -0.44 1.94 10.32
C LEU A 105 0.01 1.51 8.91
N ILE A 106 -0.80 0.72 8.20
CA ILE A 106 -0.54 0.34 6.80
C ILE A 106 -0.54 1.56 5.89
N VAL A 107 -1.49 2.49 6.07
CA VAL A 107 -1.56 3.74 5.29
C VAL A 107 -0.33 4.61 5.53
N LEU A 108 0.14 4.74 6.78
CA LEU A 108 1.35 5.48 7.13
C LEU A 108 2.61 4.85 6.52
N GLU A 109 2.72 3.53 6.54
CA GLU A 109 3.82 2.79 5.93
C GLU A 109 3.83 2.96 4.40
N ALA A 110 2.69 2.76 3.75
CA ALA A 110 2.55 2.93 2.29
C ALA A 110 2.78 4.39 1.83
N ALA A 111 2.50 5.37 2.71
CA ALA A 111 2.82 6.77 2.51
C ALA A 111 4.32 7.12 2.77
N ASN A 112 5.15 6.14 3.13
CA ASN A 112 6.55 6.31 3.51
C ASN A 112 6.74 7.38 4.61
N ILE A 113 5.84 7.39 5.60
CA ILE A 113 5.89 8.27 6.75
C ILE A 113 6.50 7.52 7.94
N ARG A 114 7.69 7.94 8.35
CA ARG A 114 8.35 7.37 9.54
C ARG A 114 7.57 7.72 10.80
N THR A 115 7.10 6.69 11.50
CA THR A 115 6.35 6.83 12.74
C THR A 115 7.26 6.63 13.96
N ARG A 116 6.89 7.24 15.08
CA ARG A 116 7.58 6.98 16.35
C ARG A 116 7.27 5.56 16.82
N LYS A 117 8.25 4.84 17.38
CA LYS A 117 8.12 3.47 17.89
C LYS A 117 6.96 3.27 18.90
N ARG A 118 6.54 4.34 19.58
CA ARG A 118 5.43 4.31 20.56
C ARG A 118 4.04 4.42 19.91
N LEU A 119 3.94 4.91 18.67
CA LEU A 119 2.65 5.15 18.02
C LEU A 119 1.77 3.89 17.93
N PRO A 120 2.25 2.72 17.46
CA PRO A 120 1.43 1.52 17.42
C PRO A 120 0.85 1.16 18.78
N TRP A 121 1.65 1.23 19.84
CA TRP A 121 1.19 0.93 21.21
C TRP A 121 0.08 1.86 21.69
N ILE A 122 0.17 3.17 21.38
CA ILE A 122 -0.88 4.15 21.71
C ILE A 122 -2.17 3.83 20.95
N LEU A 123 -2.07 3.50 19.66
CA LEU A 123 -3.21 3.19 18.82
C LEU A 123 -3.89 1.88 19.27
N PHE A 124 -3.10 0.85 19.59
CA PHE A 124 -3.65 -0.42 20.13
C PHE A 124 -4.24 -0.24 21.54
N ALA A 125 -3.67 0.59 22.40
CA ALA A 125 -4.25 0.91 23.70
C ALA A 125 -5.62 1.60 23.55
N ALA A 126 -5.75 2.56 22.62
CA ALA A 126 -7.05 3.18 22.29
C ALA A 126 -8.06 2.14 21.77
N GLY A 127 -7.63 1.25 20.86
CA GLY A 127 -8.45 0.13 20.39
C GLY A 127 -8.92 -0.79 21.50
N THR A 128 -8.03 -1.13 22.45
CA THR A 128 -8.36 -1.95 23.61
C THR A 128 -9.42 -1.27 24.49
N LEU A 129 -9.29 0.04 24.72
CA LEU A 129 -10.25 0.79 25.54
C LEU A 129 -11.65 0.81 24.91
N ILE A 130 -11.71 1.06 23.62
CA ILE A 130 -12.95 1.03 22.83
C ILE A 130 -13.54 -0.38 22.78
N PHE A 131 -12.70 -1.41 22.60
CA PHE A 131 -13.15 -2.80 22.64
C PHE A 131 -13.76 -3.17 24.00
N LEU A 132 -13.11 -2.83 25.10
CA LEU A 132 -13.63 -3.13 26.45
C LEU A 132 -14.97 -2.44 26.69
N LEU A 133 -15.13 -1.21 26.20
CA LEU A 133 -16.41 -0.50 26.26
C LEU A 133 -17.48 -1.22 25.41
N ALA A 134 -17.17 -1.56 24.16
CA ALA A 134 -18.10 -2.25 23.27
C ALA A 134 -18.41 -3.70 23.67
N ALA A 135 -17.52 -4.34 24.44
CA ALA A 135 -17.71 -5.69 24.99
C ALA A 135 -18.49 -5.69 26.31
N SER A 136 -18.80 -4.54 26.93
CA SER A 136 -19.48 -4.41 28.21
C SER A 136 -20.97 -4.79 28.23
N PRO A 137 -21.74 -4.85 27.12
CA PRO A 137 -23.13 -5.27 27.13
C PRO A 137 -23.36 -6.63 27.84
N GLY A 138 -24.42 -6.70 28.65
CA GLY A 138 -24.70 -7.84 29.49
C GLY A 138 -24.00 -7.79 30.87
N VAL A 139 -23.04 -6.86 31.08
CA VAL A 139 -22.41 -6.58 32.39
C VAL A 139 -22.67 -5.14 32.80
N LEU A 140 -22.52 -4.18 31.87
CA LEU A 140 -22.76 -2.75 32.10
C LEU A 140 -23.74 -2.20 31.05
N THR A 141 -24.56 -1.24 31.46
CA THR A 141 -25.57 -0.58 30.61
C THR A 141 -25.02 0.68 29.90
N LEU A 142 -23.69 0.88 29.94
CA LEU A 142 -23.04 2.10 29.42
C LEU A 142 -23.01 2.13 27.88
N TYR A 143 -22.74 1.00 27.24
CA TYR A 143 -22.64 0.90 25.77
C TYR A 143 -23.99 0.53 25.12
N TYR A 144 -24.68 -0.49 25.63
CA TYR A 144 -26.08 -0.76 25.36
C TYR A 144 -26.88 -0.68 26.70
N LYS A 145 -28.01 0.02 26.64
CA LYS A 145 -28.97 0.00 27.77
C LYS A 145 -29.64 -1.37 27.88
N GLU A 146 -30.04 -1.90 26.71
CA GLU A 146 -30.70 -3.18 26.57
C GLU A 146 -30.30 -3.82 25.24
N ALA A 147 -30.23 -5.14 25.22
CA ALA A 147 -29.99 -5.92 24.02
C ALA A 147 -30.87 -7.18 24.08
N THR A 148 -31.62 -7.40 23.00
CA THR A 148 -32.50 -8.57 22.87
C THR A 148 -32.17 -9.34 21.61
N LEU A 149 -32.29 -10.67 21.68
CA LEU A 149 -32.14 -11.52 20.51
C LEU A 149 -33.46 -11.54 19.75
N VAL A 150 -33.42 -11.18 18.48
CA VAL A 150 -34.56 -11.23 17.56
C VAL A 150 -34.22 -12.11 16.36
N THR A 151 -35.27 -12.78 15.82
CA THR A 151 -35.13 -13.53 14.58
C THR A 151 -35.82 -12.74 13.47
N VAL A 152 -35.00 -12.26 12.51
CA VAL A 152 -35.47 -11.48 11.36
C VAL A 152 -35.36 -12.34 10.11
N ASN A 153 -36.48 -12.61 9.46
CA ASN A 153 -36.53 -13.41 8.23
C ASN A 153 -35.78 -14.77 8.30
N GLY A 154 -35.58 -15.34 9.51
CA GLY A 154 -34.93 -16.64 9.71
C GLY A 154 -33.42 -16.57 10.00
N PHE A 155 -32.85 -15.41 10.28
CA PHE A 155 -31.52 -15.27 10.89
C PHE A 155 -31.60 -14.50 12.21
N SER A 156 -30.65 -14.73 13.09
CA SER A 156 -30.57 -14.09 14.39
C SER A 156 -29.85 -12.75 14.33
N ALA A 157 -30.43 -11.73 14.95
CA ALA A 157 -29.87 -10.39 15.07
C ALA A 157 -30.05 -9.88 16.50
N LEU A 158 -29.18 -8.93 16.91
CA LEU A 158 -29.35 -8.21 18.17
C LEU A 158 -30.13 -6.90 17.91
N GLN A 159 -31.28 -6.79 18.53
CA GLN A 159 -31.96 -5.50 18.67
C GLN A 159 -31.32 -4.78 19.84
N LYS A 160 -30.76 -3.58 19.60
CA LYS A 160 -29.90 -2.86 20.53
C LYS A 160 -30.55 -1.52 20.90
N ILE A 161 -30.72 -1.26 22.22
CA ILE A 161 -31.00 0.10 22.68
C ILE A 161 -29.69 0.70 23.16
N TYR A 162 -29.23 1.71 22.47
CA TYR A 162 -27.90 2.29 22.70
C TYR A 162 -27.81 3.03 24.03
N GLY A 163 -26.66 2.85 24.70
CA GLY A 163 -26.30 3.55 25.93
C GLY A 163 -25.59 4.88 25.66
N PRO A 164 -25.32 5.66 26.73
CA PRO A 164 -24.72 7.00 26.58
C PRO A 164 -23.32 7.01 25.99
N LEU A 165 -22.56 5.94 26.13
CA LEU A 165 -21.18 5.84 25.63
C LEU A 165 -21.08 5.17 24.26
N HIS A 166 -22.18 4.75 23.65
CA HIS A 166 -22.18 4.16 22.31
C HIS A 166 -21.58 5.11 21.26
N ILE A 167 -21.83 6.40 21.37
CA ILE A 167 -21.32 7.43 20.44
C ILE A 167 -19.79 7.44 20.37
N LEU A 168 -19.08 7.02 21.41
CA LEU A 168 -17.61 7.00 21.44
C LEU A 168 -17.01 6.06 20.38
N TYR A 169 -17.72 4.97 20.06
CA TYR A 169 -17.28 4.09 18.98
C TYR A 169 -17.36 4.77 17.62
N GLY A 170 -18.44 5.50 17.34
CA GLY A 170 -18.60 6.27 16.11
C GLY A 170 -17.55 7.39 15.99
N VAL A 171 -17.30 8.14 17.08
CA VAL A 171 -16.25 9.16 17.14
C VAL A 171 -14.86 8.56 16.90
N TYR A 172 -14.58 7.39 17.50
CA TYR A 172 -13.36 6.64 17.28
C TYR A 172 -13.15 6.28 15.80
N LEU A 173 -14.15 5.67 15.15
CA LEU A 173 -14.06 5.34 13.73
C LEU A 173 -13.85 6.58 12.86
N LEU A 174 -14.63 7.64 13.10
CA LEU A 174 -14.54 8.88 12.34
C LEU A 174 -13.15 9.52 12.46
N ALA A 175 -12.57 9.52 13.67
CA ALA A 175 -11.23 10.04 13.90
C ALA A 175 -10.17 9.29 13.07
N TYR A 176 -10.26 7.95 12.97
CA TYR A 176 -9.38 7.16 12.13
C TYR A 176 -9.59 7.41 10.63
N PHE A 177 -10.84 7.56 10.18
CA PHE A 177 -11.13 7.89 8.79
C PHE A 177 -10.54 9.25 8.39
N ILE A 178 -10.70 10.26 9.25
CA ILE A 178 -10.09 11.59 9.05
C ILE A 178 -8.57 11.49 9.01
N ALA A 179 -7.98 10.75 9.95
CA ALA A 179 -6.53 10.57 10.02
C ALA A 179 -6.00 9.87 8.75
N MET A 180 -6.60 8.76 8.32
CA MET A 180 -6.20 8.03 7.12
C MET A 180 -6.34 8.90 5.86
N THR A 181 -7.47 9.60 5.69
CA THR A 181 -7.69 10.50 4.56
C THR A 181 -6.67 11.63 4.54
N THR A 182 -6.39 12.24 5.69
CA THR A 182 -5.36 13.30 5.82
C THR A 182 -3.98 12.79 5.41
N VAL A 183 -3.59 11.60 5.86
CA VAL A 183 -2.31 10.97 5.49
C VAL A 183 -2.23 10.70 3.99
N ILE A 184 -3.29 10.16 3.38
CA ILE A 184 -3.35 9.85 1.95
C ILE A 184 -3.23 11.14 1.12
N VAL A 185 -4.01 12.18 1.45
CA VAL A 185 -3.96 13.49 0.77
C VAL A 185 -2.58 14.13 0.93
N TYR A 186 -2.01 14.13 2.14
CA TYR A 186 -0.67 14.65 2.39
C TYR A 186 0.39 13.92 1.55
N ALA A 187 0.33 12.58 1.50
CA ALA A 187 1.27 11.77 0.74
C ALA A 187 1.14 12.02 -0.78
N ALA A 188 -0.09 12.18 -1.27
CA ALA A 188 -0.36 12.49 -2.67
C ALA A 188 0.20 13.88 -3.05
N LEU A 189 -0.10 14.91 -2.26
CA LEU A 189 0.38 16.28 -2.51
C LEU A 189 1.91 16.40 -2.43
N ARG A 190 2.55 15.68 -1.53
CA ARG A 190 4.00 15.68 -1.34
C ARG A 190 4.75 14.69 -2.25
N LYS A 191 4.06 13.97 -3.13
CA LYS A 191 4.63 12.92 -4.01
C LYS A 191 5.52 11.92 -3.24
N LYS A 192 5.12 11.60 -2.01
CA LYS A 192 5.85 10.66 -1.14
C LYS A 192 5.58 9.20 -1.48
N THR A 193 4.47 8.91 -2.12
CA THR A 193 4.12 7.56 -2.58
C THR A 193 4.87 7.21 -3.86
N GLU A 194 5.38 5.99 -3.92
CA GLU A 194 6.17 5.49 -5.06
C GLU A 194 5.34 5.37 -6.36
N SER A 195 4.01 5.27 -6.24
CA SER A 195 3.10 5.08 -7.38
C SER A 195 1.72 5.69 -7.11
N VAL A 196 1.15 6.31 -8.14
CA VAL A 196 -0.25 6.78 -8.12
C VAL A 196 -1.22 5.62 -7.83
N GLY A 197 -0.91 4.41 -8.30
CA GLY A 197 -1.70 3.21 -8.04
C GLY A 197 -1.84 2.90 -6.54
N HIS A 198 -0.79 3.10 -5.74
CA HIS A 198 -0.86 2.92 -4.28
C HIS A 198 -1.83 3.90 -3.62
N VAL A 199 -1.80 5.17 -4.03
CA VAL A 199 -2.74 6.20 -3.52
C VAL A 199 -4.17 5.83 -3.85
N VAL A 200 -4.44 5.40 -5.08
CA VAL A 200 -5.79 5.02 -5.53
C VAL A 200 -6.31 3.83 -4.73
N ILE A 201 -5.52 2.76 -4.58
CA ILE A 201 -5.93 1.56 -3.85
C ILE A 201 -6.23 1.89 -2.38
N LEU A 202 -5.34 2.65 -1.71
CA LEU A 202 -5.56 3.08 -0.32
C LEU A 202 -6.80 3.94 -0.18
N SER A 203 -7.01 4.90 -1.10
CA SER A 203 -8.19 5.76 -1.10
C SER A 203 -9.47 4.95 -1.24
N VAL A 204 -9.51 4.00 -2.18
CA VAL A 204 -10.68 3.13 -2.39
C VAL A 204 -10.96 2.29 -1.15
N ALA A 205 -9.94 1.65 -0.56
CA ALA A 205 -10.12 0.82 0.63
C ALA A 205 -10.70 1.61 1.82
N VAL A 206 -10.21 2.84 2.04
CA VAL A 206 -10.70 3.72 3.13
C VAL A 206 -12.11 4.24 2.82
N LEU A 207 -12.34 4.73 1.59
CA LEU A 207 -13.62 5.32 1.19
C LEU A 207 -14.77 4.30 1.16
N VAL A 208 -14.51 3.06 0.72
CA VAL A 208 -15.52 1.99 0.74
C VAL A 208 -16.00 1.74 2.17
N ASN A 209 -15.09 1.54 3.12
CA ASN A 209 -15.47 1.31 4.52
C ASN A 209 -16.20 2.51 5.13
N MET A 210 -15.73 3.74 4.85
CA MET A 210 -16.38 4.95 5.35
C MET A 210 -17.79 5.11 4.78
N THR A 211 -17.96 4.88 3.48
CA THR A 211 -19.26 5.01 2.81
C THR A 211 -20.26 4.00 3.34
N VAL A 212 -19.84 2.72 3.48
CA VAL A 212 -20.72 1.66 4.02
C VAL A 212 -21.11 1.99 5.47
N TRP A 213 -20.15 2.40 6.31
CA TRP A 213 -20.44 2.80 7.69
C TRP A 213 -21.42 3.99 7.77
N LEU A 214 -21.26 5.01 6.92
CA LEU A 214 -22.19 6.14 6.87
C LEU A 214 -23.60 5.72 6.43
N ILE A 215 -23.70 4.81 5.46
CA ILE A 215 -24.99 4.26 5.02
C ILE A 215 -25.67 3.51 6.17
N GLU A 216 -24.93 2.68 6.91
CA GLU A 216 -25.46 1.97 8.08
C GLU A 216 -25.91 2.90 9.20
N GLN A 217 -25.29 4.09 9.35
CA GLN A 217 -25.77 5.10 10.30
C GLN A 217 -27.01 5.86 9.82
N ALA A 218 -27.20 5.98 8.50
CA ALA A 218 -28.30 6.74 7.90
C ALA A 218 -29.55 5.89 7.64
N VAL A 219 -29.40 4.59 7.47
CA VAL A 219 -30.48 3.65 7.11
C VAL A 219 -30.54 2.55 8.17
N ASP A 220 -31.72 2.34 8.72
CA ASP A 220 -31.96 1.24 9.65
C ASP A 220 -32.02 -0.10 8.87
N LEU A 221 -30.88 -0.72 8.73
CA LEU A 221 -30.71 -1.97 8.02
C LEU A 221 -30.83 -3.14 9.00
N SER A 222 -31.56 -4.16 8.62
CA SER A 222 -31.73 -5.37 9.43
C SER A 222 -30.49 -6.24 9.53
N PHE A 223 -29.43 -5.92 8.78
CA PHE A 223 -28.15 -6.65 8.78
C PHE A 223 -26.95 -5.72 8.53
N GLU A 224 -25.79 -6.12 9.00
CA GLU A 224 -24.56 -5.33 8.98
C GLU A 224 -23.80 -5.53 7.66
N PHE A 225 -23.75 -4.52 6.80
CA PHE A 225 -22.99 -4.53 5.53
C PHE A 225 -21.49 -4.33 5.73
N LEU A 226 -21.10 -3.73 6.84
CA LEU A 226 -19.70 -3.38 7.11
C LEU A 226 -18.79 -4.61 7.09
N ALA A 227 -19.29 -5.79 7.48
CA ALA A 227 -18.58 -7.06 7.39
C ALA A 227 -18.09 -7.37 5.96
N PHE A 228 -18.94 -7.12 4.96
CA PHE A 228 -18.58 -7.34 3.55
C PHE A 228 -17.62 -6.29 3.01
N SER A 229 -17.76 -5.03 3.45
CA SER A 229 -16.84 -3.95 3.06
C SER A 229 -15.43 -4.20 3.55
N TYR A 230 -15.26 -4.85 4.71
CA TYR A 230 -13.95 -5.24 5.21
C TYR A 230 -13.26 -6.25 4.29
N ILE A 231 -13.97 -7.23 3.73
CA ILE A 231 -13.40 -8.19 2.78
C ILE A 231 -12.99 -7.49 1.47
N ILE A 232 -13.81 -6.57 0.97
CA ILE A 232 -13.46 -5.78 -0.21
C ILE A 232 -12.17 -5.01 0.04
N SER A 233 -12.06 -4.34 1.19
CA SER A 233 -10.86 -3.61 1.56
C SER A 233 -9.64 -4.51 1.79
N GLU A 234 -9.85 -5.70 2.36
CA GLU A 234 -8.83 -6.74 2.51
C GLU A 234 -8.24 -7.14 1.15
N LEU A 235 -9.09 -7.35 0.13
CA LEU A 235 -8.65 -7.67 -1.23
C LEU A 235 -7.87 -6.52 -1.89
N PHE A 236 -8.32 -5.27 -1.71
CA PHE A 236 -7.59 -4.09 -2.20
C PHE A 236 -6.22 -3.97 -1.53
N LEU A 237 -6.16 -4.15 -0.22
CA LEU A 237 -4.91 -4.06 0.53
C LEU A 237 -3.96 -5.23 0.24
N LEU A 238 -4.49 -6.43 0.00
CA LEU A 238 -3.71 -7.55 -0.51
C LEU A 238 -3.10 -7.23 -1.88
N GLY A 239 -3.90 -6.63 -2.77
CA GLY A 239 -3.42 -6.14 -4.08
C GLY A 239 -2.30 -5.12 -3.92
N LEU A 240 -2.44 -4.16 -3.01
CA LEU A 240 -1.41 -3.18 -2.68
C LEU A 240 -0.11 -3.86 -2.21
N HIS A 241 -0.22 -4.80 -1.26
CA HIS A 241 0.94 -5.53 -0.76
C HIS A 241 1.69 -6.28 -1.88
N LEU A 242 0.93 -6.95 -2.76
CA LEU A 242 1.53 -7.66 -3.90
C LEU A 242 2.22 -6.71 -4.89
N MET A 243 1.64 -5.52 -5.14
CA MET A 243 2.28 -4.49 -5.97
C MET A 243 3.57 -3.97 -5.33
N MET A 244 3.55 -3.66 -4.04
CA MET A 244 4.75 -3.21 -3.31
C MET A 244 5.85 -4.28 -3.32
N ALA A 245 5.50 -5.53 -3.06
CA ALA A 245 6.44 -6.66 -3.08
C ALA A 245 7.06 -6.88 -4.48
N GLU A 246 6.28 -6.74 -5.55
CA GLU A 246 6.79 -6.87 -6.93
C GLU A 246 7.72 -5.70 -7.29
N GLN A 247 7.37 -4.46 -6.90
CA GLN A 247 8.25 -3.30 -7.10
C GLN A 247 9.59 -3.44 -6.38
N GLN A 248 9.58 -3.90 -5.14
CA GLN A 248 10.81 -4.17 -4.40
C GLN A 248 11.66 -5.25 -5.09
N ARG A 249 11.02 -6.31 -5.56
CA ARG A 249 11.70 -7.39 -6.29
C ARG A 249 12.34 -6.91 -7.58
N LEU A 250 11.64 -6.07 -8.35
CA LEU A 250 12.20 -5.47 -9.57
C LEU A 250 13.38 -4.54 -9.25
N LYS A 251 13.31 -3.75 -8.18
CA LYS A 251 14.44 -2.93 -7.71
C LYS A 251 15.66 -3.79 -7.34
N GLU A 252 15.44 -4.90 -6.60
CA GLU A 252 16.50 -5.82 -6.22
C GLU A 252 17.15 -6.49 -7.45
N GLN A 253 16.34 -6.90 -8.44
CA GLN A 253 16.84 -7.46 -9.69
C GLN A 253 17.67 -6.45 -10.49
N LEU A 254 17.20 -5.20 -10.58
CA LEU A 254 17.95 -4.12 -11.25
C LEU A 254 19.28 -3.83 -10.55
N GLN A 255 19.34 -3.88 -9.22
CA GLN A 255 20.56 -3.70 -8.46
C GLN A 255 21.54 -4.89 -8.61
N GLN A 256 21.03 -6.12 -8.73
CA GLN A 256 21.85 -7.31 -8.95
C GLN A 256 22.38 -7.42 -10.39
N THR A 257 21.65 -6.85 -11.36
CA THR A 257 22.05 -6.84 -12.78
C THR A 257 22.93 -5.62 -13.09
N ALA A 258 23.03 -4.64 -12.19
CA ALA A 258 24.04 -3.60 -12.28
C ALA A 258 25.43 -4.25 -12.09
N PRO A 259 26.39 -4.01 -12.98
CA PRO A 259 27.75 -4.51 -12.78
C PRO A 259 28.26 -4.07 -11.40
N PRO A 260 29.12 -4.86 -10.73
CA PRO A 260 29.66 -4.49 -9.44
C PRO A 260 30.15 -3.05 -9.51
N GLN A 261 29.67 -2.17 -8.66
CA GLN A 261 30.37 -0.91 -8.43
C GLN A 261 31.72 -1.33 -7.86
N GLU A 262 32.79 -1.14 -8.62
CA GLU A 262 34.11 -1.10 -8.03
C GLU A 262 34.05 -0.21 -6.81
N PRO A 263 34.58 -0.67 -5.65
CA PRO A 263 34.59 0.17 -4.46
C PRO A 263 35.21 1.50 -4.85
N ALA A 264 34.49 2.59 -4.55
CA ALA A 264 35.00 3.92 -4.74
C ALA A 264 36.39 3.95 -4.12
N SER A 265 37.41 4.00 -4.94
CA SER A 265 38.78 4.19 -4.50
C SER A 265 38.81 5.42 -3.57
N PRO A 266 39.44 5.34 -2.42
CA PRO A 266 39.53 6.48 -1.52
C PRO A 266 40.08 7.65 -2.30
N CYS A 267 39.50 8.81 -2.06
CA CYS A 267 39.91 10.11 -2.57
C CYS A 267 41.43 10.22 -2.46
N VAL A 268 42.14 10.00 -3.55
CA VAL A 268 43.58 10.27 -3.63
C VAL A 268 43.72 11.75 -3.94
N THR A 269 44.30 12.40 -2.97
CA THR A 269 44.96 13.71 -3.00
C THR A 269 45.57 14.09 -4.36
N ASP A 270 45.49 15.39 -4.61
CA ASP A 270 46.15 16.13 -5.69
C ASP A 270 47.52 15.55 -6.06
N GLU A 271 47.59 14.91 -7.24
CA GLU A 271 48.82 14.75 -7.97
C GLU A 271 48.73 15.46 -9.32
N PRO A 272 49.85 16.03 -9.83
CA PRO A 272 49.87 16.91 -10.98
C PRO A 272 49.54 16.17 -12.27
N GLU A 273 48.89 16.87 -13.18
CA GLU A 273 48.40 16.51 -14.51
C GLU A 273 49.43 15.69 -15.31
N THR A 274 49.25 14.36 -15.39
CA THR A 274 49.91 13.55 -16.43
C THR A 274 49.12 13.68 -17.73
N PRO A 275 49.73 13.80 -18.91
CA PRO A 275 49.03 13.88 -20.18
C PRO A 275 48.22 12.60 -20.42
N MET A 276 46.91 12.78 -20.66
CA MET A 276 45.95 11.72 -20.85
C MET A 276 46.34 10.84 -22.06
N SER A 277 46.26 9.51 -21.89
CA SER A 277 46.67 8.57 -22.93
C SER A 277 45.82 8.71 -24.22
N SER A 278 46.46 8.62 -25.38
CA SER A 278 45.86 8.67 -26.74
C SER A 278 44.64 7.70 -26.86
N ASP A 279 44.68 6.60 -26.19
CA ASP A 279 43.59 5.58 -26.15
C ASP A 279 42.26 6.09 -25.55
N LYS A 280 42.34 6.99 -24.58
CA LYS A 280 41.15 7.57 -23.91
C LYS A 280 40.45 8.57 -24.84
N TYR A 281 41.20 9.35 -25.59
CA TYR A 281 40.66 10.25 -26.61
C TYR A 281 39.99 9.50 -27.77
N ALA A 282 40.64 8.45 -28.27
CA ALA A 282 40.09 7.61 -29.34
C ALA A 282 38.75 6.97 -28.91
N ARG A 283 38.67 6.49 -27.68
CA ARG A 283 37.45 5.92 -27.11
C ARG A 283 36.36 6.96 -26.97
N TYR A 284 36.68 8.16 -26.53
CA TYR A 284 35.73 9.27 -26.39
C TYR A 284 35.14 9.66 -27.75
N LEU A 285 35.97 9.87 -28.77
CA LEU A 285 35.53 10.23 -30.10
C LEU A 285 34.65 9.16 -30.77
N SER A 286 35.05 7.89 -30.66
CA SER A 286 34.22 6.78 -31.16
C SER A 286 32.91 6.65 -30.39
N GLY A 287 32.87 7.07 -29.12
CA GLY A 287 31.67 7.11 -28.28
C GLY A 287 30.67 8.18 -28.71
N VAL A 288 31.16 9.36 -29.13
CA VAL A 288 30.33 10.46 -29.64
C VAL A 288 29.53 10.01 -30.86
N GLU A 289 30.19 9.32 -31.84
CA GLU A 289 29.53 8.79 -33.02
C GLU A 289 28.42 7.76 -32.73
N ARG A 290 28.46 7.10 -31.58
CA ARG A 290 27.46 6.11 -31.15
C ARG A 290 26.32 6.70 -30.35
N LEU A 291 26.27 7.99 -30.08
CA LEU A 291 25.20 8.64 -29.40
C LEU A 291 23.90 8.61 -30.23
N THR A 292 22.80 8.31 -29.60
CA THR A 292 21.47 8.47 -30.22
C THR A 292 21.14 9.96 -30.37
N PRO A 293 20.18 10.35 -31.23
CA PRO A 293 19.81 11.77 -31.39
C PRO A 293 19.47 12.46 -30.05
N THR A 294 18.75 11.78 -29.15
CA THR A 294 18.40 12.31 -27.83
C THR A 294 19.62 12.44 -26.91
N GLU A 295 20.50 11.44 -26.90
CA GLU A 295 21.74 11.48 -26.15
C GLU A 295 22.69 12.56 -26.65
N ASN A 296 22.75 12.77 -27.97
CA ASN A 296 23.54 13.84 -28.58
C ASN A 296 23.03 15.22 -28.17
N THR A 297 21.72 15.44 -28.15
CA THR A 297 21.15 16.71 -27.68
C THR A 297 21.52 17.00 -26.23
N ILE A 298 21.51 15.96 -25.35
CA ILE A 298 21.94 16.10 -23.94
C ILE A 298 23.43 16.35 -23.83
N TYR A 299 24.25 15.68 -24.67
CA TYR A 299 25.68 15.86 -24.75
C TYR A 299 26.03 17.31 -25.14
N GLU A 300 25.41 17.86 -26.21
CA GLU A 300 25.57 19.26 -26.61
C GLU A 300 25.16 20.25 -25.49
N ALA A 301 24.07 19.95 -24.78
CA ALA A 301 23.65 20.77 -23.65
C ALA A 301 24.69 20.77 -22.51
N TYR A 302 25.42 19.68 -22.31
CA TYR A 302 26.52 19.61 -21.34
C TYR A 302 27.73 20.41 -21.79
N ILE A 303 28.06 20.38 -23.09
CA ILE A 303 29.14 21.21 -23.67
C ILE A 303 28.79 22.69 -23.51
N LYS A 304 27.54 23.09 -23.77
CA LYS A 304 27.02 24.45 -23.58
C LYS A 304 26.87 24.84 -22.10
N ARG A 305 27.30 23.98 -21.17
CA ARG A 305 27.24 24.17 -19.71
C ARG A 305 25.83 24.41 -19.11
N LEU A 306 24.75 24.01 -19.79
CA LEU A 306 23.39 24.12 -19.31
C LEU A 306 23.24 23.34 -18.02
N THR A 307 22.52 23.87 -17.04
CA THR A 307 22.22 23.17 -15.77
C THR A 307 21.27 21.99 -15.98
N THR A 308 21.24 21.04 -15.05
CA THR A 308 20.30 19.90 -15.08
C THR A 308 18.83 20.35 -15.20
N LYS A 309 18.47 21.46 -14.54
CA LYS A 309 17.10 22.02 -14.59
C LYS A 309 16.77 22.57 -15.98
N GLU A 310 17.71 23.27 -16.61
CA GLU A 310 17.53 23.81 -17.96
C GLU A 310 17.42 22.69 -19.00
N ILE A 311 18.24 21.65 -18.91
CA ILE A 311 18.16 20.48 -19.82
C ILE A 311 16.80 19.81 -19.69
N MET A 312 16.32 19.57 -18.46
CA MET A 312 14.99 18.99 -18.23
C MET A 312 13.88 19.86 -18.81
N ALA A 313 13.99 21.19 -18.69
CA ALA A 313 13.00 22.13 -19.23
C ALA A 313 12.99 22.16 -20.76
N VAL A 314 14.18 22.23 -21.39
CA VAL A 314 14.31 22.28 -22.85
C VAL A 314 13.87 20.98 -23.52
N MET A 315 14.20 19.85 -22.92
CA MET A 315 13.86 18.52 -23.48
C MET A 315 12.52 17.97 -23.02
N ASN A 316 11.84 18.66 -22.10
CA ASN A 316 10.58 18.22 -21.48
C ASN A 316 10.67 16.79 -20.90
N ILE A 317 11.75 16.49 -20.19
CA ILE A 317 12.02 15.18 -19.59
C ILE A 317 12.10 15.26 -18.06
N THR A 318 11.82 14.13 -17.39
CA THR A 318 11.96 14.03 -15.94
C THR A 318 13.41 13.82 -15.52
N GLU A 319 13.72 14.09 -14.24
CA GLU A 319 15.05 13.83 -13.67
C GLU A 319 15.48 12.35 -13.82
N ASN A 320 14.55 11.41 -13.65
CA ASN A 320 14.84 9.99 -13.82
C ASN A 320 15.18 9.64 -15.27
N THR A 321 14.49 10.25 -16.23
CA THR A 321 14.76 10.07 -17.66
C THR A 321 16.14 10.65 -18.02
N LEU A 322 16.48 11.81 -17.47
CA LEU A 322 17.81 12.41 -17.68
C LEU A 322 18.92 11.54 -17.05
N LYS A 323 18.71 11.02 -15.84
CA LYS A 323 19.67 10.08 -15.21
C LYS A 323 19.89 8.80 -16.05
N PHE A 324 18.83 8.28 -16.67
CA PHE A 324 18.93 7.14 -17.57
C PHE A 324 19.81 7.48 -18.81
N HIS A 325 19.57 8.60 -19.46
CA HIS A 325 20.38 9.03 -20.60
C HIS A 325 21.83 9.33 -20.20
N ASN A 326 22.05 9.94 -19.03
CA ASN A 326 23.40 10.19 -18.52
C ASN A 326 24.22 8.91 -18.36
N LYS A 327 23.62 7.86 -17.80
CA LYS A 327 24.28 6.56 -17.65
C LYS A 327 24.72 6.02 -19.01
N ASN A 328 23.89 6.12 -20.03
CA ASN A 328 24.19 5.64 -21.37
C ASN A 328 25.27 6.49 -22.07
N ILE A 329 25.18 7.81 -21.94
CA ILE A 329 26.17 8.75 -22.48
C ILE A 329 27.55 8.47 -21.86
N TYR A 330 27.63 8.42 -20.53
CA TYR A 330 28.91 8.20 -19.85
C TYR A 330 29.52 6.84 -20.19
N HIS A 331 28.71 5.81 -20.31
CA HIS A 331 29.18 4.48 -20.73
C HIS A 331 29.70 4.50 -22.16
N LYS A 332 29.02 5.15 -23.10
CA LYS A 332 29.44 5.21 -24.49
C LYS A 332 30.71 6.04 -24.69
N LEU A 333 30.83 7.14 -23.95
CA LEU A 333 31.99 8.04 -24.02
C LEU A 333 33.21 7.52 -23.22
N GLY A 334 33.00 6.52 -22.34
CA GLY A 334 34.03 6.01 -21.44
C GLY A 334 34.44 6.99 -20.34
N VAL A 335 33.47 7.87 -19.90
CA VAL A 335 33.68 8.86 -18.85
C VAL A 335 32.86 8.51 -17.61
N SER A 336 33.32 8.95 -16.43
CA SER A 336 32.68 8.67 -15.16
C SER A 336 31.75 9.81 -14.68
N SER A 337 31.92 11.00 -15.20
CA SER A 337 31.19 12.19 -14.75
C SER A 337 31.03 13.24 -15.84
N ARG A 338 30.06 14.15 -15.62
CA ARG A 338 29.85 15.32 -16.46
C ARG A 338 31.08 16.23 -16.51
N LYS A 339 31.80 16.38 -15.38
CA LYS A 339 33.01 17.21 -15.30
C LYS A 339 34.10 16.63 -16.17
N GLU A 340 34.31 15.34 -16.17
CA GLU A 340 35.27 14.63 -17.00
C GLU A 340 34.93 14.74 -18.50
N LEU A 341 33.63 14.61 -18.87
CA LEU A 341 33.15 14.82 -20.22
C LEU A 341 33.52 16.23 -20.75
N GLN A 342 33.24 17.24 -19.96
CA GLN A 342 33.51 18.64 -20.31
C GLN A 342 34.99 18.92 -20.38
N GLU A 343 35.80 18.28 -19.56
CA GLU A 343 37.26 18.46 -19.55
C GLU A 343 37.91 17.85 -20.80
N ILE A 344 37.53 16.61 -21.16
CA ILE A 344 38.03 15.97 -22.39
C ILE A 344 37.65 16.76 -23.61
N TYR A 345 36.40 17.25 -23.69
CA TYR A 345 35.96 18.11 -24.80
C TYR A 345 36.76 19.39 -24.88
N ARG A 346 37.09 20.05 -23.77
CA ARG A 346 37.91 21.24 -23.69
C ARG A 346 39.33 20.99 -24.21
N GLN A 347 39.93 19.88 -23.79
CA GLN A 347 41.29 19.51 -24.22
C GLN A 347 41.35 19.22 -25.72
N LEU A 348 40.36 18.47 -26.26
CA LEU A 348 40.30 18.21 -27.70
C LEU A 348 40.20 19.50 -28.54
N ASN A 349 39.44 20.50 -28.08
CA ASN A 349 39.32 21.77 -28.82
C ASN A 349 40.46 22.76 -28.54
N SER A 350 41.28 22.55 -27.51
CA SER A 350 42.46 23.37 -27.26
C SER A 350 43.64 22.93 -28.14
N ASP A 351 43.70 21.65 -28.52
CA ASP A 351 44.75 21.11 -29.40
C ASP A 351 44.50 21.44 -30.88
N GLU A 352 43.24 21.78 -31.30
CA GLU A 352 42.94 22.25 -32.66
C GLU A 352 43.26 23.73 -32.89
N VAL A 353 43.58 24.51 -31.86
CA VAL A 353 43.84 25.97 -31.97
C VAL A 353 45.32 26.31 -31.98
N SER A 354 46.24 25.37 -32.13
CA SER A 354 47.65 25.60 -32.39
C SER A 354 48.08 25.06 -33.77
N PRO A 355 47.76 25.76 -34.88
CA PRO A 355 48.56 25.63 -36.07
C PRO A 355 49.56 26.81 -36.10
N ASP A 356 50.82 26.46 -36.17
CA ASP A 356 51.95 27.31 -36.60
C ASP A 356 52.37 28.49 -35.72
N ALA A 357 53.48 28.28 -35.01
CA ALA A 357 54.53 29.27 -34.88
C ALA A 357 55.91 28.60 -35.07
#